data_433d26253594ea3906ecd3498aee08f8
#
_entry.id   433d26253594ea3906ecd3498aee08f8
#
_cell.length_a   1.000
_cell.length_b   1.000
_cell.length_c   1.000
_cell.angle_alpha   90.00
_cell.angle_beta   90.00
_cell.angle_gamma   90.00
#
_symmetry.space_group_name_H-M   'P 1'
#
loop_
_entity.id
_entity.type
_entity.pdbx_description
1 polymer ?
#
loop_
_entity_poly.entity_id
_entity_poly.type
_entity_poly.pdbx_seq_one_letter_code
_entity_poly.pdbx_strand_id
1 'polypeptide(L)'
;TGGQMAPTTLEGMPTATCPNGRNIALNGYPLKIGDLLAQLEGTCLVTRQSVQTAAAVRKAKKMLRKAFENSMAGKGTSIVEFVSTCSSGWKMTPEKANKWMEENMFPFYPLGDLKNKE
;
A
#
# COMPACT_ATOMS: atom_id res chain seq x y z
N THR A 1 -7.84 -2.42 5.24
CA THR A 1 -8.31 -2.71 6.61
C THR A 1 -9.24 -3.92 6.62
N GLY A 2 -9.36 -4.59 7.76
CA GLY A 2 -10.30 -5.70 7.94
C GLY A 2 -11.67 -5.26 8.47
N GLY A 3 -11.80 -4.04 8.93
CA GLY A 3 -13.07 -3.52 9.44
C GLY A 3 -14.00 -3.04 8.35
N GLN A 4 -13.53 -2.21 7.47
CA GLN A 4 -14.31 -1.63 6.38
C GLN A 4 -13.67 -1.95 5.03
N MET A 5 -14.50 -2.34 4.06
CA MET A 5 -14.02 -2.49 2.70
C MET A 5 -13.52 -1.15 2.17
N ALA A 6 -12.29 -1.13 1.69
CA ALA A 6 -11.63 0.04 1.11
C ALA A 6 -11.53 -0.11 -0.41
N PRO A 7 -11.26 0.97 -1.15
CA PRO A 7 -10.97 0.86 -2.58
C PRO A 7 -9.82 -0.11 -2.90
N THR A 8 -8.89 -0.29 -1.96
CA THR A 8 -7.71 -1.15 -2.09
C THR A 8 -7.90 -2.58 -1.55
N THR A 9 -9.07 -2.92 -1.01
CA THR A 9 -9.35 -4.28 -0.53
C THR A 9 -9.27 -5.28 -1.69
N LEU A 10 -8.54 -6.38 -1.49
CA LEU A 10 -8.35 -7.40 -2.52
C LEU A 10 -9.65 -8.17 -2.82
N GLU A 11 -9.73 -8.73 -4.03
CA GLU A 11 -10.82 -9.63 -4.40
C GLU A 11 -10.91 -10.81 -3.43
N GLY A 12 -12.11 -11.13 -3.00
CA GLY A 12 -12.38 -12.24 -2.09
C GLY A 12 -11.97 -11.98 -0.64
N MET A 13 -11.37 -10.83 -0.33
CA MET A 13 -10.93 -10.49 1.01
C MET A 13 -12.11 -10.04 1.87
N PRO A 14 -12.49 -10.79 2.92
CA PRO A 14 -13.60 -10.40 3.79
C PRO A 14 -13.23 -9.23 4.69
N THR A 15 -14.22 -8.38 4.94
CA THR A 15 -14.17 -7.29 5.91
C THR A 15 -15.45 -7.29 6.73
N ALA A 16 -15.51 -6.53 7.82
CA ALA A 16 -16.73 -6.46 8.63
C ALA A 16 -17.91 -5.88 7.84
N THR A 17 -17.68 -4.94 6.95
CA THR A 17 -18.74 -4.37 6.09
C THR A 17 -19.00 -5.17 4.82
N CYS A 18 -18.16 -6.15 4.50
CA CYS A 18 -18.32 -7.07 3.37
C CYS A 18 -17.88 -8.49 3.77
N PRO A 19 -18.67 -9.21 4.59
CA PRO A 19 -18.26 -10.47 5.18
C PRO A 19 -17.97 -11.58 4.18
N ASN A 20 -18.61 -11.54 3.01
CA ASN A 20 -18.42 -12.53 1.93
C ASN A 20 -17.19 -12.23 1.06
N GLY A 21 -16.45 -11.16 1.37
CA GLY A 21 -15.31 -10.73 0.59
C GLY A 21 -15.69 -9.83 -0.59
N ARG A 22 -14.71 -9.09 -1.10
CA ARG A 22 -14.91 -8.22 -2.25
C ARG A 22 -15.30 -9.03 -3.48
N ASN A 23 -16.41 -8.67 -4.08
CA ASN A 23 -16.89 -9.26 -5.33
C ASN A 23 -16.74 -8.25 -6.45
N ILE A 24 -15.95 -8.57 -7.47
CA ILE A 24 -15.65 -7.65 -8.58
C ILE A 24 -16.91 -7.20 -9.31
N ALA A 25 -17.87 -8.10 -9.52
CA ALA A 25 -19.12 -7.77 -10.21
C ALA A 25 -19.98 -6.75 -9.46
N LEU A 26 -19.94 -6.76 -8.11
CA LEU A 26 -20.72 -5.87 -7.25
C LEU A 26 -19.95 -4.65 -6.79
N ASN A 27 -18.67 -4.83 -6.47
CA ASN A 27 -17.84 -3.84 -5.78
C ASN A 27 -16.74 -3.24 -6.67
N GLY A 28 -16.53 -3.77 -7.88
CA GLY A 28 -15.46 -3.38 -8.77
C GLY A 28 -14.09 -3.96 -8.38
N TYR A 29 -13.10 -3.67 -9.18
CA TYR A 29 -11.72 -4.11 -8.97
C TYR A 29 -11.04 -3.32 -7.86
N PRO A 30 -10.07 -3.94 -7.13
CA PRO A 30 -9.21 -3.20 -6.22
C PRO A 30 -8.46 -2.09 -6.97
N LEU A 31 -8.35 -0.92 -6.34
CA LEU A 31 -7.75 0.25 -6.96
C LEU A 31 -6.27 0.35 -6.58
N LYS A 32 -5.40 0.37 -7.58
CA LYS A 32 -3.96 0.60 -7.40
C LYS A 32 -3.67 2.10 -7.43
N ILE A 33 -3.89 2.76 -6.28
CA ILE A 33 -3.75 4.22 -6.14
C ILE A 33 -2.35 4.69 -6.53
N GLY A 34 -1.30 4.03 -6.04
CA GLY A 34 0.08 4.40 -6.34
C GLY A 34 0.37 4.36 -7.85
N ASP A 35 -0.11 3.33 -8.53
CA ASP A 35 0.08 3.18 -9.99
C ASP A 35 -0.63 4.31 -10.75
N LEU A 36 -1.84 4.69 -10.33
CA LEU A 36 -2.57 5.82 -10.93
C LEU A 36 -1.83 7.14 -10.73
N LEU A 37 -1.39 7.40 -9.51
CA LEU A 37 -0.69 8.65 -9.18
C LEU A 37 0.68 8.75 -9.85
N ALA A 38 1.30 7.62 -10.15
CA ALA A 38 2.56 7.58 -10.91
C ALA A 38 2.40 8.10 -12.35
N GLN A 39 1.18 8.05 -12.91
CA GLN A 39 0.91 8.54 -14.27
C GLN A 39 0.85 10.08 -14.34
N LEU A 40 0.66 10.77 -13.22
CA LEU A 40 0.56 12.23 -13.22
C LEU A 40 1.92 12.87 -13.46
N GLU A 41 1.97 13.83 -14.38
CA GLU A 41 3.23 14.51 -14.73
C GLU A 41 3.84 15.27 -13.56
N GLY A 42 3.01 15.85 -12.70
CA GLY A 42 3.44 16.62 -11.53
C GLY A 42 3.99 15.81 -10.37
N THR A 43 3.92 14.47 -10.42
CA THR A 43 4.52 13.61 -9.40
C THR A 43 5.98 13.32 -9.73
N CYS A 44 6.88 13.46 -8.76
CA CYS A 44 8.30 13.17 -8.92
C CYS A 44 8.71 11.85 -8.25
N LEU A 45 8.00 11.43 -7.23
CA LEU A 45 8.26 10.18 -6.51
C LEU A 45 6.93 9.50 -6.16
N VAL A 46 6.76 8.26 -6.54
CA VAL A 46 5.70 7.38 -6.02
C VAL A 46 6.36 6.07 -5.65
N THR A 47 6.28 5.70 -4.38
CA THR A 47 6.92 4.48 -3.87
C THR A 47 5.98 3.73 -2.95
N ARG A 48 6.03 2.41 -3.02
CA ARG A 48 5.26 1.52 -2.15
C ARG A 48 6.20 0.81 -1.19
N GLN A 49 5.96 0.97 0.09
CA GLN A 49 6.80 0.50 1.17
C GLN A 49 6.01 -0.36 2.16
N SER A 50 6.70 -1.01 3.07
CA SER A 50 6.12 -1.76 4.19
C SER A 50 6.98 -1.59 5.44
N VAL A 51 6.49 -2.04 6.58
CA VAL A 51 7.18 -1.88 7.87
C VAL A 51 7.17 -3.15 8.73
N GLN A 52 6.98 -4.31 8.11
CA GLN A 52 6.87 -5.57 8.85
C GLN A 52 8.20 -6.14 9.34
N THR A 53 9.34 -5.64 8.84
CA THR A 53 10.68 -6.05 9.27
C THR A 53 11.55 -4.83 9.56
N ALA A 54 12.63 -5.01 10.32
CA ALA A 54 13.59 -3.93 10.57
C ALA A 54 14.22 -3.39 9.28
N ALA A 55 14.48 -4.27 8.31
CA ALA A 55 15.00 -3.87 7.01
C ALA A 55 13.99 -3.03 6.23
N ALA A 56 12.71 -3.45 6.24
CA ALA A 56 11.62 -2.70 5.61
C ALA A 56 11.45 -1.31 6.23
N VAL A 57 11.51 -1.21 7.57
CA VAL A 57 11.45 0.09 8.27
C VAL A 57 12.58 1.01 7.85
N ARG A 58 13.82 0.51 7.79
CA ARG A 58 14.97 1.33 7.34
C ARG A 58 14.77 1.85 5.92
N LYS A 59 14.29 1.00 5.03
CA LYS A 59 14.00 1.38 3.64
C LYS A 59 12.87 2.41 3.56
N ALA A 60 11.80 2.21 4.29
CA ALA A 60 10.66 3.13 4.36
C ALA A 60 11.09 4.52 4.88
N LYS A 61 11.91 4.56 5.95
CA LYS A 61 12.46 5.82 6.48
C LYS A 61 13.30 6.57 5.45
N LYS A 62 14.13 5.86 4.68
CA LYS A 62 14.93 6.45 3.60
C LYS A 62 14.03 7.08 2.53
N MET A 63 12.96 6.39 2.15
CA MET A 63 12.04 6.89 1.13
C MET A 63 11.19 8.07 1.62
N LEU A 64 10.78 8.07 2.89
CA LEU A 64 10.11 9.22 3.50
C LEU A 64 11.02 10.45 3.51
N ARG A 65 12.29 10.29 3.89
CA ARG A 65 13.27 11.38 3.85
C ARG A 65 13.38 11.95 2.43
N LYS A 66 13.53 11.07 1.43
CA LYS A 66 13.61 11.49 0.03
C LYS A 66 12.36 12.27 -0.41
N ALA A 67 11.17 11.85 0.03
CA ALA A 67 9.93 12.55 -0.27
C ALA A 67 9.94 14.00 0.28
N PHE A 68 10.38 14.20 1.50
CA PHE A 68 10.52 15.53 2.09
C PHE A 68 11.58 16.38 1.38
N GLU A 69 12.74 15.79 1.06
CA GLU A 69 13.81 16.48 0.33
C GLU A 69 13.33 16.93 -1.06
N ASN A 70 12.58 16.09 -1.77
CA ASN A 70 11.98 16.45 -3.06
C ASN A 70 10.99 17.61 -2.92
N SER A 71 10.16 17.59 -1.89
CA SER A 71 9.19 18.65 -1.62
C SER A 71 9.90 19.99 -1.33
N MET A 72 10.91 19.97 -0.46
CA MET A 72 11.69 21.16 -0.14
C MET A 72 12.46 21.72 -1.33
N ALA A 73 12.88 20.85 -2.24
CA ALA A 73 13.59 21.24 -3.47
C ALA A 73 12.63 21.65 -4.62
N GLY A 74 11.32 21.63 -4.40
CA GLY A 74 10.32 22.02 -5.41
C GLY A 74 10.26 21.08 -6.61
N LYS A 75 10.66 19.80 -6.45
CA LYS A 75 10.70 18.83 -7.55
C LYS A 75 9.34 18.28 -7.99
N GLY A 76 8.29 18.55 -7.23
CA GLY A 76 6.95 18.06 -7.49
C GLY A 76 6.39 17.24 -6.32
N THR A 77 5.26 16.58 -6.55
CA THR A 77 4.58 15.80 -5.51
C THR A 77 5.29 14.46 -5.29
N SER A 78 5.49 14.13 -4.02
CA SER A 78 6.00 12.82 -3.60
C SER A 78 4.93 12.06 -2.84
N ILE A 79 4.76 10.78 -3.15
CA ILE A 79 3.76 9.90 -2.54
C ILE A 79 4.46 8.65 -2.01
N VAL A 80 4.26 8.36 -0.73
CA VAL A 80 4.74 7.14 -0.09
C VAL A 80 3.53 6.34 0.38
N GLU A 81 3.23 5.25 -0.31
CA GLU A 81 2.16 4.33 0.02
C GLU A 81 2.70 3.22 0.91
N PHE A 82 1.98 2.91 2.00
CA PHE A 82 2.34 1.80 2.88
C PHE A 82 1.35 0.65 2.73
N VAL A 83 1.86 -0.52 2.40
CA VAL A 83 1.12 -1.77 2.50
C VAL A 83 1.22 -2.23 3.95
N SER A 84 0.09 -2.35 4.63
CA SER A 84 0.05 -2.57 6.07
C SER A 84 -0.99 -3.63 6.44
N THR A 85 -0.82 -4.23 7.60
CA THR A 85 -1.71 -5.26 8.14
C THR A 85 -2.87 -4.67 8.93
N CYS A 86 -3.89 -5.49 9.13
CA CYS A 86 -5.00 -5.21 10.05
C CYS A 86 -5.27 -6.46 10.88
N SER A 87 -4.37 -6.79 11.82
CA SER A 87 -4.44 -8.03 12.60
C SER A 87 -5.74 -8.20 13.37
N SER A 88 -6.25 -7.13 13.98
CA SER A 88 -7.51 -7.16 14.70
C SER A 88 -8.72 -7.37 13.79
N GLY A 89 -8.79 -6.65 12.67
CA GLY A 89 -9.85 -6.80 11.68
C GLY A 89 -9.83 -8.14 10.96
N TRP A 90 -8.66 -8.73 10.76
CA TRP A 90 -8.50 -10.06 10.16
C TRP A 90 -8.57 -11.20 11.18
N LYS A 91 -8.68 -10.87 12.48
CA LYS A 91 -8.69 -11.87 13.58
C LYS A 91 -7.48 -12.80 13.54
N MET A 92 -6.31 -12.21 13.30
CA MET A 92 -5.02 -12.90 13.24
C MET A 92 -4.07 -12.34 14.28
N THR A 93 -3.06 -13.15 14.69
CA THR A 93 -1.92 -12.61 15.41
C THR A 93 -1.10 -11.68 14.50
N PRO A 94 -0.34 -10.71 15.03
CA PRO A 94 0.50 -9.84 14.21
C PRO A 94 1.46 -10.59 13.29
N GLU A 95 2.06 -11.69 13.76
CA GLU A 95 2.95 -12.54 12.97
C GLU A 95 2.26 -13.19 11.78
N LYS A 96 1.06 -13.76 12.02
CA LYS A 96 0.25 -14.36 10.97
C LYS A 96 -0.25 -13.30 9.97
N ALA A 97 -0.62 -12.13 10.46
CA ALA A 97 -1.06 -11.03 9.61
C ALA A 97 0.08 -10.55 8.69
N ASN A 98 1.29 -10.42 9.20
CA ASN A 98 2.47 -10.07 8.40
C ASN A 98 2.73 -11.11 7.31
N LYS A 99 2.69 -12.38 7.65
CA LYS A 99 2.90 -13.47 6.68
C LYS A 99 1.81 -13.48 5.61
N TRP A 100 0.56 -13.31 6.01
CA TRP A 100 -0.56 -13.24 5.08
C TRP A 100 -0.40 -12.06 4.11
N MET A 101 0.02 -10.90 4.61
CA MET A 101 0.29 -9.71 3.79
C MET A 101 1.38 -9.99 2.75
N GLU A 102 2.49 -10.61 3.16
CA GLU A 102 3.59 -10.95 2.26
C GLU A 102 3.15 -11.93 1.16
N GLU A 103 2.32 -12.91 1.51
CA GLU A 103 1.86 -13.95 0.59
C GLU A 103 0.75 -13.48 -0.35
N ASN A 104 -0.15 -12.58 0.10
CA ASN A 104 -1.37 -12.22 -0.63
C ASN A 104 -1.40 -10.77 -1.12
N MET A 105 -0.84 -9.83 -0.37
CA MET A 105 -0.91 -8.41 -0.72
C MET A 105 0.26 -7.96 -1.58
N PHE A 106 1.48 -8.38 -1.28
CA PHE A 106 2.67 -7.98 -2.04
C PHE A 106 2.64 -8.44 -3.51
N PRO A 107 2.12 -9.64 -3.85
CA PRO A 107 1.99 -10.01 -5.26
C PRO A 107 1.08 -9.06 -6.05
N PHE A 108 0.02 -8.54 -5.44
CA PHE A 108 -0.90 -7.59 -6.08
C PHE A 108 -0.42 -6.15 -5.98
N TYR A 109 0.19 -5.78 -4.84
CA TYR A 109 0.78 -4.47 -4.57
C TYR A 109 2.30 -4.61 -4.37
N PRO A 110 3.10 -4.82 -5.43
CA PRO A 110 4.53 -4.99 -5.29
C PRO A 110 5.21 -3.79 -4.64
N LEU A 111 6.13 -4.06 -3.72
CA LEU A 111 6.92 -3.02 -3.07
C LEU A 111 7.96 -2.44 -4.03
N GLY A 112 8.33 -1.19 -3.80
CA GLY A 112 9.35 -0.49 -4.53
C GLY A 112 8.87 0.80 -5.17
N ASP A 113 9.72 1.38 -5.98
CA ASP A 113 9.43 2.64 -6.65
C ASP A 113 8.56 2.40 -7.89
N LEU A 114 7.43 3.10 -7.94
CA LEU A 114 6.54 3.13 -9.12
C LEU A 114 6.92 4.29 -10.04
N LYS A 115 7.47 5.36 -9.46
CA LYS A 115 8.02 6.51 -10.16
C LYS A 115 9.11 7.14 -9.31
N ASN A 116 10.23 7.48 -9.91
CA ASN A 116 11.34 8.13 -9.22
C ASN A 116 12.10 9.00 -10.20
N LYS A 117 11.71 10.24 -10.33
CA LYS A 117 12.44 11.24 -11.13
C LYS A 117 13.59 11.79 -10.29
N GLU A 118 14.77 11.75 -10.82
CA GLU A 118 15.95 12.32 -10.19
C GLU A 118 16.06 13.85 -10.42
#